data_69db85f344fa454ac8d99240582676d6
#
_entry.id   69db85f344fa454ac8d99240582676d6
#
_cell.length_a   1.000
_cell.length_b   1.000
_cell.length_c   1.000
_cell.angle_alpha   90.00
_cell.angle_beta   90.00
_cell.angle_gamma   90.00
#
_symmetry.space_group_name_H-M   'P 1'
#
loop_
_entity.id
_entity.type
_entity.pdbx_description
1 polymer ?
#
loop_
_entity_poly.entity_id
_entity_poly.type
_entity_poly.pdbx_seq_one_letter_code
_entity_poly.pdbx_strand_id
1 'polypeptide(L)'
;MKGTKMENNELSTITNDAPEFSRGMYCSIHAETQADRLDIYEAVSNSLPLDDMVGKTVEVENVIIQPVEMTDNATGEQTVRNRIVLITPKGDAYGCTSTGVETSMKNLFAIVGCPPWNPAIAFDVVKKQGRNGYKFTTLQRHK
;
A
#
# COMPACT_ATOMS: atom_id res chain seq x y z
N MET A 1 -3.32 -17.58 27.74
CA MET A 1 -3.35 -17.24 27.12
C MET A 1 -3.29 -16.67 26.96
N LYS A 2 -3.05 -16.94 27.17
CA LYS A 2 -2.93 -16.44 26.61
C LYS A 2 -2.86 -16.14 26.01
N GLY A 3 -2.58 -16.24 26.11
CA GLY A 3 -2.44 -16.15 25.17
C GLY A 3 -2.08 -15.72 24.86
N THR A 4 -1.88 -15.90 24.99
CA THR A 4 -1.43 -15.57 24.45
C THR A 4 -1.08 -14.88 24.21
N LYS A 5 -0.83 -14.85 24.35
CA LYS A 5 -0.41 -14.29 23.99
C LYS A 5 0.02 -13.78 23.48
N MET A 6 0.31 -13.83 23.50
CA MET A 6 0.69 -13.42 22.95
C MET A 6 0.79 -13.11 22.41
N GLU A 7 0.69 -13.17 22.34
CA GLU A 7 0.78 -12.85 21.91
C GLU A 7 0.93 -12.27 21.31
N ASN A 8 0.93 -12.13 21.11
CA ASN A 8 1.04 -11.41 20.77
C ASN A 8 1.59 -10.52 20.57
N ASN A 9 1.65 -10.40 20.53
CA ASN A 9 1.92 -9.16 20.50
C ASN A 9 3.05 -8.53 19.89
N GLU A 10 4.03 -8.86 19.99
CA GLU A 10 5.18 -8.34 19.40
C GLU A 10 5.20 -8.38 17.93
N LEU A 11 4.29 -9.07 17.41
CA LEU A 11 4.08 -9.11 15.99
C LEU A 11 3.11 -8.06 15.53
N SER A 12 2.94 -7.07 16.34
CA SER A 12 1.89 -6.11 16.17
C SER A 12 2.10 -5.12 15.04
N THR A 13 3.31 -5.06 14.46
CA THR A 13 3.55 -4.12 13.37
C THR A 13 2.97 -4.56 12.04
N ILE A 14 2.55 -5.84 11.95
CA ILE A 14 1.90 -6.34 10.75
C ILE A 14 0.53 -6.85 11.15
N THR A 15 -0.50 -6.26 10.57
CA THR A 15 -1.87 -6.61 10.90
C THR A 15 -2.72 -6.70 9.65
N ASN A 16 -3.77 -7.53 9.73
CA ASN A 16 -4.76 -7.63 8.66
C ASN A 16 -6.04 -6.88 9.01
N ASP A 17 -6.08 -6.22 10.14
CA ASP A 17 -7.19 -5.37 10.50
C ASP A 17 -7.15 -4.09 9.68
N ALA A 18 -8.24 -3.33 9.70
CA ALA A 18 -8.28 -2.04 9.03
C ALA A 18 -7.11 -1.18 9.52
N PRO A 19 -6.31 -0.60 8.62
CA PRO A 19 -5.07 0.03 9.03
C PRO A 19 -5.29 1.39 9.70
N GLU A 20 -4.41 1.68 10.65
CA GLU A 20 -4.18 3.05 11.09
C GLU A 20 -3.04 3.58 10.23
N PHE A 21 -3.36 4.43 9.28
CA PHE A 21 -2.42 4.83 8.25
C PHE A 21 -1.22 5.59 8.77
N SER A 22 -1.23 6.00 10.02
CA SER A 22 -0.11 6.71 10.62
C SER A 22 0.77 5.83 11.50
N ARG A 23 0.45 4.54 11.60
CA ARG A 23 1.13 3.66 12.55
C ARG A 23 1.43 2.32 11.94
N GLY A 24 2.65 1.85 12.18
CA GLY A 24 3.06 0.52 11.82
C GLY A 24 2.88 0.17 10.35
N MET A 25 3.16 -1.05 10.03
CA MET A 25 3.01 -1.54 8.66
C MET A 25 1.74 -2.36 8.55
N TYR A 26 0.94 -2.08 7.54
CA TYR A 26 -0.23 -2.88 7.21
C TYR A 26 0.12 -3.80 6.05
N CYS A 27 -0.28 -5.04 6.13
CA CYS A 27 -0.10 -5.99 5.03
C CYS A 27 -1.32 -6.88 4.95
N SER A 28 -1.94 -6.94 3.79
CA SER A 28 -3.13 -7.77 3.60
C SER A 28 -2.78 -9.24 3.36
N ILE A 29 -1.52 -9.54 3.07
CA ILE A 29 -1.09 -10.91 2.86
C ILE A 29 -0.93 -11.58 4.21
N HIS A 30 -1.62 -12.72 4.38
CA HIS A 30 -1.50 -13.49 5.59
C HIS A 30 -0.15 -14.19 5.60
N ALA A 31 0.64 -13.98 6.65
CA ALA A 31 1.99 -14.52 6.75
C ALA A 31 2.16 -15.24 8.07
N GLU A 32 2.33 -16.55 8.02
CA GLU A 32 2.49 -17.35 9.23
C GLU A 32 3.92 -17.82 9.43
N THR A 33 4.68 -17.96 8.35
CA THR A 33 6.03 -18.49 8.41
C THR A 33 7.05 -17.43 8.07
N GLN A 34 8.29 -17.70 8.38
CA GLN A 34 9.37 -16.80 7.97
C GLN A 34 9.45 -16.70 6.45
N ALA A 35 9.22 -17.81 5.76
CA ALA A 35 9.23 -17.79 4.30
C ALA A 35 8.17 -16.85 3.75
N ASP A 36 6.96 -16.87 4.33
CA ASP A 36 5.90 -15.97 3.93
C ASP A 36 6.30 -14.51 4.14
N ARG A 37 6.96 -14.23 5.25
CA ARG A 37 7.39 -12.86 5.57
C ARG A 37 8.50 -12.39 4.64
N LEU A 38 9.37 -13.31 4.23
CA LEU A 38 10.41 -12.98 3.27
C LEU A 38 9.83 -12.68 1.90
N ASP A 39 8.74 -13.36 1.52
CA ASP A 39 8.03 -13.04 0.28
C ASP A 39 7.51 -11.61 0.31
N ILE A 40 6.96 -11.20 1.45
CA ILE A 40 6.49 -9.82 1.62
C ILE A 40 7.67 -8.85 1.54
N TYR A 41 8.76 -9.18 2.19
CA TYR A 41 9.97 -8.36 2.14
C TYR A 41 10.45 -8.16 0.70
N GLU A 42 10.46 -9.24 -0.07
CA GLU A 42 10.88 -9.16 -1.47
C GLU A 42 9.94 -8.31 -2.30
N ALA A 43 8.64 -8.45 -2.08
CA ALA A 43 7.65 -7.65 -2.80
C ALA A 43 7.86 -6.16 -2.55
N VAL A 44 8.11 -5.78 -1.30
CA VAL A 44 8.36 -4.40 -0.95
C VAL A 44 9.68 -3.90 -1.53
N SER A 45 10.73 -4.72 -1.40
CA SER A 45 12.07 -4.32 -1.82
C SER A 45 12.23 -4.22 -3.33
N ASN A 46 11.50 -5.05 -4.06
CA ASN A 46 11.62 -5.13 -5.51
C ASN A 46 10.46 -4.47 -6.25
N SER A 47 9.62 -3.73 -5.53
CA SER A 47 8.49 -3.06 -6.16
C SER A 47 8.95 -2.02 -7.17
N LEU A 48 8.23 -1.93 -8.27
CA LEU A 48 8.48 -0.96 -9.31
C LEU A 48 7.67 0.31 -9.03
N PRO A 49 8.10 1.46 -9.53
CA PRO A 49 7.31 2.68 -9.33
C PRO A 49 5.94 2.57 -9.99
N LEU A 50 4.90 2.94 -9.24
CA LEU A 50 3.55 2.94 -9.81
C LEU A 50 3.45 3.93 -10.96
N ASP A 51 4.23 5.00 -10.94
CA ASP A 51 4.23 5.98 -12.02
C ASP A 51 4.60 5.37 -13.39
N ASP A 52 5.34 4.26 -13.39
CA ASP A 52 5.64 3.57 -14.64
C ASP A 52 4.39 2.97 -15.28
N MET A 53 3.32 2.85 -14.52
CA MET A 53 2.07 2.26 -14.99
C MET A 53 1.03 3.31 -15.39
N VAL A 54 1.38 4.59 -15.38
CA VAL A 54 0.45 5.63 -15.80
C VAL A 54 0.00 5.36 -17.23
N GLY A 55 -1.30 5.38 -17.46
CA GLY A 55 -1.89 5.03 -18.75
C GLY A 55 -2.18 3.55 -18.91
N LYS A 56 -1.88 2.75 -17.90
CA LYS A 56 -2.08 1.30 -17.95
C LYS A 56 -3.00 0.87 -16.82
N THR A 57 -3.42 -0.38 -16.86
CA THR A 57 -4.32 -0.96 -15.88
C THR A 57 -3.53 -1.92 -14.98
N VAL A 58 -3.77 -1.82 -13.68
CA VAL A 58 -3.15 -2.70 -12.69
C VAL A 58 -4.28 -3.44 -11.96
N GLU A 59 -4.17 -4.77 -11.88
CA GLU A 59 -5.09 -5.56 -11.08
C GLU A 59 -4.52 -5.74 -9.70
N VAL A 60 -5.27 -5.32 -8.68
CA VAL A 60 -4.76 -5.32 -7.31
C VAL A 60 -5.49 -6.38 -6.49
N GLU A 61 -4.72 -7.28 -5.92
CA GLU A 61 -5.22 -8.31 -5.02
C GLU A 61 -4.86 -8.00 -3.57
N ASN A 62 -3.63 -7.58 -3.34
CA ASN A 62 -3.13 -7.30 -2.00
C ASN A 62 -2.51 -5.92 -1.92
N VAL A 63 -2.46 -5.39 -0.71
CA VAL A 63 -1.93 -4.04 -0.47
C VAL A 63 -1.05 -4.08 0.77
N ILE A 64 0.10 -3.42 0.67
CA ILE A 64 0.98 -3.18 1.80
C ILE A 64 1.07 -1.68 1.98
N ILE A 65 0.95 -1.21 3.21
CA ILE A 65 1.09 0.21 3.54
C ILE A 65 2.13 0.32 4.63
N GLN A 66 3.16 1.13 4.38
CA GLN A 66 4.29 1.20 5.28
C GLN A 66 4.71 2.66 5.47
N PRO A 67 4.90 3.11 6.72
CA PRO A 67 5.37 4.48 6.95
C PRO A 67 6.84 4.59 6.56
N VAL A 68 7.17 5.66 5.86
CA VAL A 68 8.55 5.94 5.47
C VAL A 68 8.86 7.40 5.76
N GLU A 69 10.10 7.66 6.10
CA GLU A 69 10.57 9.03 6.33
C GLU A 69 11.09 9.61 5.03
N MET A 70 10.70 10.85 4.77
CA MET A 70 11.13 11.54 3.58
C MET A 70 11.73 12.88 3.98
N THR A 71 12.80 13.26 3.31
CA THR A 71 13.47 14.53 3.57
C THR A 71 13.19 15.48 2.43
N ASP A 72 12.74 16.70 2.78
CA ASP A 72 12.56 17.76 1.80
C ASP A 72 13.94 18.34 1.50
N ASN A 73 14.39 18.21 0.25
CA ASN A 73 15.72 18.68 -0.13
C ASN A 73 15.88 20.20 -0.03
N ALA A 74 14.78 20.93 -0.14
CA ALA A 74 14.83 22.40 -0.08
C ALA A 74 14.95 22.92 1.34
N THR A 75 14.26 22.28 2.30
CA THR A 75 14.20 22.77 3.68
C THR A 75 14.94 21.89 4.67
N GLY A 76 15.29 20.67 4.29
CA GLY A 76 15.87 19.69 5.20
C GLY A 76 14.85 19.10 6.16
N GLU A 77 13.60 19.47 6.03
CA GLU A 77 12.54 19.01 6.91
C GLU A 77 12.22 17.54 6.64
N GLN A 78 12.01 16.77 7.71
CA GLN A 78 11.63 15.37 7.59
C GLN A 78 10.15 15.22 7.83
N THR A 79 9.51 14.45 6.96
CA THR A 79 8.08 14.13 7.09
C THR A 79 7.92 12.62 6.99
N VAL A 80 6.83 12.11 7.58
CA VAL A 80 6.48 10.71 7.47
C VAL A 80 5.35 10.60 6.45
N ARG A 81 5.54 9.72 5.47
CA ARG A 81 4.50 9.42 4.49
C ARG A 81 4.26 7.93 4.45
N ASN A 82 3.10 7.55 3.97
CA ASN A 82 2.78 6.15 3.78
C ASN A 82 3.16 5.73 2.38
N ARG A 83 4.03 4.73 2.30
CA ARG A 83 4.32 4.09 1.03
C ARG A 83 3.31 2.99 0.82
N ILE A 84 2.69 2.97 -0.35
CA ILE A 84 1.67 2.00 -0.69
C ILE A 84 2.21 1.11 -1.77
N VAL A 85 2.16 -0.21 -1.54
CA VAL A 85 2.61 -1.21 -2.51
C VAL A 85 1.39 -2.01 -2.92
N LEU A 86 1.09 -1.99 -4.21
CA LEU A 86 -0.03 -2.72 -4.80
C LEU A 86 0.50 -4.01 -5.41
N ILE A 87 -0.10 -5.13 -5.05
CA ILE A 87 0.38 -6.44 -5.48
C ILE A 87 -0.68 -7.11 -6.33
N THR A 88 -0.26 -7.56 -7.51
CA THR A 88 -1.14 -8.22 -8.47
C THR A 88 -1.25 -9.71 -8.16
N PRO A 89 -2.27 -10.40 -8.72
CA PRO A 89 -2.36 -11.85 -8.54
C PRO A 89 -1.15 -12.62 -9.05
N LYS A 90 -0.40 -12.03 -9.98
CA LYS A 90 0.81 -12.67 -10.50
C LYS A 90 2.03 -12.42 -9.63
N GLY A 91 1.90 -11.58 -8.60
CA GLY A 91 3.00 -11.27 -7.71
C GLY A 91 3.79 -10.03 -8.07
N ASP A 92 3.39 -9.31 -9.13
CA ASP A 92 4.04 -8.03 -9.44
C ASP A 92 3.66 -7.00 -8.38
N ALA A 93 4.61 -6.14 -8.05
CA ALA A 93 4.40 -5.15 -7.00
C ALA A 93 4.75 -3.75 -7.52
N TYR A 94 3.88 -2.79 -7.23
CA TYR A 94 4.06 -1.39 -7.65
C TYR A 94 3.90 -0.49 -6.44
N GLY A 95 4.88 0.39 -6.22
CA GLY A 95 4.90 1.22 -5.03
C GLY A 95 4.84 2.71 -5.33
N CYS A 96 4.30 3.46 -4.39
CA CYS A 96 4.26 4.91 -4.47
C CYS A 96 4.06 5.52 -3.08
N THR A 97 4.32 6.82 -2.99
CA THR A 97 4.02 7.60 -1.79
C THR A 97 2.98 8.68 -2.09
N SER A 98 2.19 8.49 -3.15
CA SER A 98 1.20 9.46 -3.59
C SER A 98 0.05 9.58 -2.58
N THR A 99 -0.27 10.81 -2.18
CA THR A 99 -1.41 11.06 -1.31
C THR A 99 -2.72 10.76 -2.02
N GLY A 100 -2.74 10.87 -3.37
CA GLY A 100 -3.92 10.50 -4.14
C GLY A 100 -4.22 9.02 -4.05
N VAL A 101 -3.19 8.19 -4.14
CA VAL A 101 -3.36 6.73 -4.01
C VAL A 101 -3.73 6.38 -2.56
N GLU A 102 -3.11 7.06 -1.59
CA GLU A 102 -3.46 6.83 -0.19
C GLU A 102 -4.92 7.12 0.08
N THR A 103 -5.43 8.23 -0.44
CA THR A 103 -6.83 8.58 -0.29
C THR A 103 -7.73 7.55 -0.95
N SER A 104 -7.33 7.06 -2.14
CA SER A 104 -8.07 6.01 -2.82
C SER A 104 -8.15 4.75 -1.96
N MET A 105 -7.04 4.38 -1.33
CA MET A 105 -7.03 3.19 -0.48
C MET A 105 -7.92 3.35 0.74
N LYS A 106 -7.89 4.51 1.37
CA LYS A 106 -8.75 4.77 2.52
C LYS A 106 -10.23 4.61 2.14
N ASN A 107 -10.60 5.16 0.99
CA ASN A 107 -11.98 5.07 0.52
C ASN A 107 -12.36 3.63 0.17
N LEU A 108 -11.45 2.91 -0.50
CA LEU A 108 -11.72 1.53 -0.87
C LEU A 108 -11.87 0.64 0.35
N PHE A 109 -11.01 0.81 1.34
CA PHE A 109 -11.08 0.00 2.56
C PHE A 109 -12.39 0.26 3.29
N ALA A 110 -12.86 1.51 3.28
CA ALA A 110 -14.10 1.87 3.96
C ALA A 110 -15.34 1.38 3.21
N ILE A 111 -15.30 1.40 1.88
CA ILE A 111 -16.49 1.13 1.07
C ILE A 111 -16.55 -0.33 0.62
N VAL A 112 -15.44 -0.86 0.14
CA VAL A 112 -15.38 -2.22 -0.41
C VAL A 112 -14.94 -3.23 0.63
N GLY A 113 -14.12 -2.78 1.58
CA GLY A 113 -13.51 -3.67 2.56
C GLY A 113 -12.02 -3.79 2.32
N CYS A 114 -11.34 -4.36 3.30
CA CYS A 114 -9.90 -4.51 3.21
C CYS A 114 -9.52 -5.67 2.30
N PRO A 115 -8.36 -5.58 1.62
CA PRO A 115 -7.89 -6.72 0.82
C PRO A 115 -7.54 -7.90 1.74
N PRO A 116 -7.34 -9.11 1.22
CA PRO A 116 -7.20 -9.39 -0.22
C PRO A 116 -8.53 -9.26 -0.95
N TRP A 117 -8.45 -8.77 -2.17
CA TRP A 117 -9.63 -8.65 -3.03
C TRP A 117 -9.64 -9.79 -4.03
N ASN A 118 -10.72 -10.57 -4.01
CA ASN A 118 -10.85 -11.72 -4.89
C ASN A 118 -12.28 -11.76 -5.43
N PRO A 119 -12.47 -11.46 -6.71
CA PRO A 119 -11.41 -11.22 -7.71
C PRO A 119 -10.68 -9.90 -7.49
N ALA A 120 -9.48 -9.81 -8.03
CA ALA A 120 -8.69 -8.60 -7.95
C ALA A 120 -9.44 -7.42 -8.59
N ILE A 121 -9.20 -6.23 -8.06
CA ILE A 121 -9.84 -5.03 -8.59
C ILE A 121 -8.91 -4.37 -9.59
N ALA A 122 -9.43 -4.10 -10.79
CA ALA A 122 -8.66 -3.46 -11.84
C ALA A 122 -8.76 -1.95 -11.73
N PHE A 123 -7.61 -1.28 -11.72
CA PHE A 123 -7.54 0.18 -11.66
C PHE A 123 -6.72 0.71 -12.82
N ASP A 124 -7.19 1.80 -13.40
CA ASP A 124 -6.39 2.57 -14.33
C ASP A 124 -5.52 3.53 -13.53
N VAL A 125 -4.23 3.55 -13.83
CA VAL A 125 -3.30 4.46 -13.17
C VAL A 125 -3.29 5.74 -13.97
N VAL A 126 -3.68 6.85 -13.34
CA VAL A 126 -3.85 8.10 -14.06
C VAL A 126 -3.14 9.25 -13.35
N LYS A 127 -2.77 10.27 -14.11
CA LYS A 127 -2.28 11.53 -13.57
C LYS A 127 -3.42 12.53 -13.62
N LYS A 128 -3.63 13.21 -12.50
CA LYS A 128 -4.61 14.29 -12.41
C LYS A 128 -3.92 15.57 -12.02
N GLN A 129 -4.51 16.69 -12.42
CA GLN A 129 -3.99 17.99 -12.09
C GLN A 129 -4.80 18.57 -10.94
N GLY A 130 -4.09 18.92 -9.86
CA GLY A 130 -4.71 19.56 -8.71
C GLY A 130 -4.82 21.06 -8.90
N ARG A 131 -5.19 21.75 -7.80
CA ARG A 131 -5.50 23.16 -7.86
C ARG A 131 -4.40 24.03 -8.45
N ASN A 132 -3.22 23.91 -8.03
CA ASN A 132 -2.15 24.82 -8.43
C ASN A 132 -1.37 24.31 -9.64
N GLY A 133 -2.01 23.53 -10.49
CA GLY A 133 -1.33 22.91 -11.61
C GLY A 133 -0.46 21.73 -11.20
N TYR A 134 -0.49 21.39 -9.93
CA TYR A 134 0.28 20.29 -9.37
C TYR A 134 -0.30 18.96 -9.85
N LYS A 135 0.54 18.10 -10.40
CA LYS A 135 0.08 16.80 -10.90
C LYS A 135 0.34 15.72 -9.88
N PHE A 136 -0.59 14.79 -9.77
CA PHE A 136 -0.46 13.66 -8.86
C PHE A 136 -1.01 12.39 -9.50
N THR A 137 -0.46 11.27 -9.06
CA THR A 137 -0.89 9.95 -9.50
C THR A 137 -2.04 9.47 -8.63
N THR A 138 -3.05 8.90 -9.25
CA THR A 138 -4.16 8.32 -8.52
C THR A 138 -4.70 7.10 -9.27
N LEU A 139 -5.65 6.42 -8.66
CA LEU A 139 -6.26 5.22 -9.22
C LEU A 139 -7.71 5.50 -9.57
N GLN A 140 -8.12 4.96 -10.70
CA GLN A 140 -9.47 5.08 -11.19
C GLN A 140 -9.98 3.69 -11.52
N ARG A 141 -11.23 3.40 -11.16
CA ARG A 141 -11.77 2.08 -11.47
C ARG A 141 -11.74 1.84 -12.97
N HIS A 142 -11.21 0.72 -13.37
CA HIS A 142 -11.19 0.32 -14.77
C HIS A 142 -12.59 -0.16 -15.15
N LYS A 143 -13.10 0.35 -16.25
CA LYS A 143 -14.43 -0.03 -16.75
C LYS A 143 -14.35 -0.69 -18.10
#